data_58c07f6e25c244dbd56925b22d6a151d
#
_entry.id   58c07f6e25c244dbd56925b22d6a151d
#
_cell.length_a   1.000
_cell.length_b   1.000
_cell.length_c   1.000
_cell.angle_alpha   90.00
_cell.angle_beta   90.00
_cell.angle_gamma   90.00
#
_symmetry.space_group_name_H-M   'P 1'
#
loop_
_entity.id
_entity.type
_entity.pdbx_description
1 polymer ?
#
loop_
_entity_poly.entity_id
_entity_poly.type
_entity_poly.pdbx_seq_one_letter_code
_entity_poly.pdbx_strand_id
1 'polypeptide(L)'
;MKQYLRLQTVTALLLLLTGTSVTLAWSDSTDKADINTACKLEPEAQCTSAIRKGLNAPGLDMNHASMEKMRLDGAKLQRANFSYAIMQLANLKGADLMLANLQHAHLHAANLQGANLMMANLQNSNLLDADLSGANLRGANLNGAILIQAKFDGATWTDGKICAKGSIGKCL
;
A
#
# COMPACT_ATOMS: atom_id res chain seq x y z
N MET A 1 10.65 32.24 30.40
CA MET A 1 10.70 32.62 28.98
C MET A 1 9.78 31.70 28.21
N LYS A 2 8.66 32.24 27.76
CA LYS A 2 7.59 31.51 27.00
C LYS A 2 8.01 31.47 25.54
N GLN A 3 8.23 30.29 24.94
CA GLN A 3 8.36 30.18 23.50
C GLN A 3 7.03 29.64 22.91
N TYR A 4 6.53 30.45 22.01
CA TYR A 4 5.27 30.32 21.31
C TYR A 4 5.27 29.12 20.37
N LEU A 5 4.32 28.21 20.59
CA LEU A 5 3.92 27.25 19.59
C LEU A 5 3.15 27.99 18.49
N ARG A 6 3.72 28.17 17.32
CA ARG A 6 2.97 28.62 16.14
C ARG A 6 2.26 27.42 15.53
N LEU A 7 0.96 27.36 15.71
CA LEU A 7 0.07 26.58 14.84
C LEU A 7 0.16 27.19 13.43
N GLN A 8 0.78 26.50 12.52
CA GLN A 8 0.59 26.80 11.09
C GLN A 8 -0.60 25.97 10.60
N THR A 9 -1.76 26.61 10.55
CA THR A 9 -2.90 26.15 9.76
C THR A 9 -2.55 26.33 8.30
N VAL A 10 -2.12 25.28 7.63
CA VAL A 10 -2.02 25.27 6.17
C VAL A 10 -3.43 25.05 5.63
N THR A 11 -4.13 26.16 5.38
CA THR A 11 -5.33 26.16 4.54
C THR A 11 -4.88 25.98 3.11
N ALA A 12 -4.96 24.73 2.61
CA ALA A 12 -4.84 24.49 1.19
C ALA A 12 -6.12 24.97 0.50
N LEU A 13 -6.05 26.17 -0.10
CA LEU A 13 -7.05 26.68 -1.02
C LEU A 13 -6.88 25.94 -2.34
N LEU A 14 -7.64 24.86 -2.56
CA LEU A 14 -7.69 24.20 -3.85
C LEU A 14 -8.97 24.58 -4.56
N LEU A 15 -8.81 25.22 -5.73
CA LEU A 15 -9.88 25.60 -6.63
C LEU A 15 -10.71 24.38 -7.07
N LEU A 16 -12.01 24.58 -7.00
CA LEU A 16 -13.06 23.76 -7.56
C LEU A 16 -12.90 23.55 -9.06
N LEU A 17 -12.70 22.29 -9.49
CA LEU A 17 -13.29 21.74 -10.72
C LEU A 17 -13.23 20.20 -10.60
N THR A 18 -14.41 19.58 -10.54
CA THR A 18 -14.75 18.15 -10.42
C THR A 18 -14.81 17.58 -8.98
N GLY A 19 -16.01 17.37 -8.55
CA GLY A 19 -16.46 17.01 -7.21
C GLY A 19 -16.04 15.68 -6.63
N THR A 20 -14.86 15.58 -6.07
CA THR A 20 -14.52 14.58 -5.06
C THR A 20 -13.57 15.20 -4.04
N SER A 21 -14.12 15.63 -2.91
CA SER A 21 -13.34 16.11 -1.77
C SER A 21 -12.65 14.92 -1.10
N VAL A 22 -11.35 14.75 -1.32
CA VAL A 22 -10.54 13.84 -0.50
C VAL A 22 -10.22 14.56 0.80
N THR A 23 -11.01 14.31 1.85
CA THR A 23 -10.65 14.75 3.20
C THR A 23 -9.53 13.84 3.72
N LEU A 24 -8.31 14.32 3.72
CA LEU A 24 -7.18 13.65 4.36
C LEU A 24 -7.35 13.75 5.88
N ALA A 25 -7.94 12.71 6.49
CA ALA A 25 -7.97 12.60 7.95
C ALA A 25 -6.59 12.11 8.42
N TRP A 26 -5.80 13.00 8.96
CA TRP A 26 -4.56 12.65 9.65
C TRP A 26 -4.88 12.02 11.00
N SER A 27 -4.53 10.78 11.20
CA SER A 27 -4.50 10.21 12.55
C SER A 27 -3.19 10.67 13.19
N ASP A 28 -3.32 11.42 14.28
CA ASP A 28 -2.19 11.91 15.09
C ASP A 28 -1.55 10.70 15.81
N SER A 29 -0.61 10.04 15.15
CA SER A 29 0.22 9.03 15.80
C SER A 29 1.51 9.70 16.26
N THR A 30 1.70 9.76 17.57
CA THR A 30 2.87 10.33 18.27
C THR A 30 4.16 9.53 18.07
N ASP A 31 4.30 8.75 17.02
CA ASP A 31 5.53 8.06 16.66
C ASP A 31 6.55 9.08 16.10
N LYS A 32 7.46 9.49 16.97
CA LYS A 32 8.60 10.35 16.67
C LYS A 32 9.54 9.67 15.66
N ALA A 33 9.30 9.82 14.41
CA ALA A 33 10.24 9.80 13.28
C ALA A 33 9.50 9.54 11.98
N ASP A 34 8.76 10.52 11.50
CA ASP A 34 8.45 10.58 10.07
C ASP A 34 9.77 10.88 9.37
N ILE A 35 10.48 9.83 8.95
CA ILE A 35 11.82 9.94 8.34
C ILE A 35 11.74 10.70 7.01
N ASN A 36 10.55 10.70 6.37
CA ASN A 36 10.31 11.43 5.13
C ASN A 36 9.04 12.29 5.24
N THR A 37 9.16 13.47 5.85
CA THR A 37 8.09 14.47 5.93
C THR A 37 7.83 15.17 4.60
N ALA A 38 8.76 15.09 3.65
CA ALA A 38 8.63 15.69 2.31
C ALA A 38 7.81 14.85 1.34
N CYS A 39 7.42 13.62 1.73
CA CYS A 39 6.59 12.75 0.89
C CYS A 39 5.21 13.39 0.65
N LYS A 40 4.95 13.81 -0.56
CA LYS A 40 3.62 14.17 -1.04
C LYS A 40 2.97 12.93 -1.64
N LEU A 41 1.67 12.74 -1.37
CA LEU A 41 0.93 11.60 -1.87
C LEU A 41 0.38 11.91 -3.28
N GLU A 42 1.25 11.84 -4.27
CA GLU A 42 0.97 12.17 -5.68
C GLU A 42 1.76 11.23 -6.61
N PRO A 43 1.44 11.15 -7.90
CA PRO A 43 2.21 10.37 -8.87
C PRO A 43 3.70 10.74 -8.86
N GLU A 44 4.56 9.75 -9.12
CA GLU A 44 6.03 9.89 -9.17
C GLU A 44 6.68 10.39 -7.86
N ALA A 45 5.92 10.45 -6.77
CA ALA A 45 6.41 10.96 -5.49
C ALA A 45 7.61 10.17 -4.94
N GLN A 46 8.47 10.87 -4.20
CA GLN A 46 9.62 10.28 -3.50
C GLN A 46 9.28 10.06 -2.03
N CYS A 47 8.73 8.90 -1.71
CA CYS A 47 8.18 8.55 -0.38
C CYS A 47 8.96 7.44 0.33
N THR A 48 10.23 7.24 -0.04
CA THR A 48 11.08 6.23 0.58
C THR A 48 11.14 6.39 2.10
N SER A 49 10.87 5.31 2.82
CA SER A 49 10.83 5.23 4.29
C SER A 49 9.79 6.14 4.97
N ALA A 50 8.84 6.74 4.23
CA ALA A 50 7.77 7.53 4.83
C ALA A 50 6.84 6.65 5.70
N ILE A 51 6.31 7.21 6.78
CA ILE A 51 5.41 6.54 7.70
C ILE A 51 4.01 7.14 7.55
N ARG A 52 3.05 6.32 7.12
CA ARG A 52 1.64 6.69 6.91
C ARG A 52 0.71 5.55 7.37
N LYS A 53 0.93 5.05 8.58
CA LYS A 53 0.12 3.98 9.17
C LYS A 53 -1.35 4.39 9.26
N GLY A 54 -2.25 3.48 8.90
CA GLY A 54 -3.68 3.73 8.95
C GLY A 54 -4.16 4.85 8.01
N LEU A 55 -3.33 5.27 7.04
CA LEU A 55 -3.72 6.27 6.04
C LEU A 55 -5.08 5.91 5.44
N ASN A 56 -5.99 6.88 5.39
CA ASN A 56 -7.29 6.73 4.75
C ASN A 56 -7.32 7.56 3.46
N ALA A 57 -7.02 6.92 2.33
CA ALA A 57 -6.92 7.57 1.03
C ALA A 57 -7.39 6.63 -0.10
N PRO A 58 -8.70 6.28 -0.15
CA PRO A 58 -9.22 5.48 -1.23
C PRO A 58 -9.08 6.23 -2.56
N GLY A 59 -8.71 5.51 -3.63
CA GLY A 59 -8.48 6.09 -4.95
C GLY A 59 -7.20 6.91 -5.07
N LEU A 60 -6.31 6.86 -4.08
CA LEU A 60 -5.01 7.54 -4.13
C LEU A 60 -4.23 7.14 -5.38
N ASP A 61 -3.68 8.11 -6.09
CA ASP A 61 -2.80 7.87 -7.24
C ASP A 61 -1.33 8.09 -6.86
N MET A 62 -0.57 7.01 -6.88
CA MET A 62 0.87 6.93 -6.58
C MET A 62 1.60 6.16 -7.69
N ASN A 63 1.11 6.26 -8.93
CA ASN A 63 1.78 5.58 -10.04
C ASN A 63 3.23 6.06 -10.17
N HIS A 64 4.13 5.16 -10.52
CA HIS A 64 5.57 5.42 -10.63
C HIS A 64 6.25 5.99 -9.38
N ALA A 65 5.56 6.06 -8.22
CA ALA A 65 6.14 6.60 -7.00
C ALA A 65 7.23 5.68 -6.42
N SER A 66 8.27 6.28 -5.83
CA SER A 66 9.27 5.59 -5.02
C SER A 66 8.79 5.50 -3.57
N MET A 67 8.38 4.29 -3.16
CA MET A 67 7.78 4.01 -1.85
C MET A 67 8.54 2.91 -1.10
N GLU A 68 9.83 2.77 -1.40
CA GLU A 68 10.70 1.76 -0.77
C GLU A 68 10.68 1.91 0.75
N LYS A 69 10.49 0.80 1.47
CA LYS A 69 10.39 0.76 2.94
C LYS A 69 9.28 1.63 3.55
N MET A 70 8.36 2.15 2.74
CA MET A 70 7.24 2.95 3.25
C MET A 70 6.34 2.13 4.16
N ARG A 71 5.83 2.75 5.22
CA ARG A 71 4.92 2.11 6.17
C ARG A 71 3.49 2.56 5.92
N LEU A 72 2.66 1.63 5.47
CA LEU A 72 1.23 1.77 5.17
C LEU A 72 0.41 0.71 5.91
N ASP A 73 0.92 0.20 7.04
CA ASP A 73 0.24 -0.82 7.82
C ASP A 73 -1.15 -0.35 8.25
N GLY A 74 -2.19 -1.14 7.96
CA GLY A 74 -3.59 -0.85 8.23
C GLY A 74 -4.20 0.27 7.36
N ALA A 75 -3.52 0.76 6.34
CA ALA A 75 -4.02 1.83 5.48
C ALA A 75 -5.25 1.40 4.66
N LYS A 76 -6.17 2.35 4.41
CA LYS A 76 -7.35 2.18 3.56
C LYS A 76 -7.06 2.78 2.18
N LEU A 77 -6.75 1.91 1.23
CA LEU A 77 -6.23 2.25 -0.10
C LEU A 77 -7.06 1.59 -1.21
N GLN A 78 -8.37 1.43 -0.98
CA GLN A 78 -9.25 0.83 -1.96
C GLN A 78 -9.19 1.62 -3.27
N ARG A 79 -9.10 0.91 -4.41
CA ARG A 79 -9.01 1.50 -5.74
C ARG A 79 -7.80 2.41 -5.97
N ALA A 80 -6.81 2.40 -5.08
CA ALA A 80 -5.60 3.18 -5.27
C ALA A 80 -4.82 2.69 -6.50
N ASN A 81 -4.12 3.61 -7.16
CA ASN A 81 -3.25 3.32 -8.29
C ASN A 81 -1.79 3.33 -7.85
N PHE A 82 -1.17 2.17 -7.81
CA PHE A 82 0.24 1.94 -7.52
C PHE A 82 0.95 1.29 -8.71
N SER A 83 0.43 1.47 -9.94
CA SER A 83 1.06 0.90 -11.11
C SER A 83 2.48 1.44 -11.28
N TYR A 84 3.42 0.52 -11.56
CA TYR A 84 4.86 0.82 -11.67
C TYR A 84 5.51 1.41 -10.41
N ALA A 85 4.83 1.46 -9.27
CA ALA A 85 5.41 1.98 -8.03
C ALA A 85 6.53 1.07 -7.51
N ILE A 86 7.58 1.66 -6.94
CA ILE A 86 8.69 0.96 -6.29
C ILE A 86 8.36 0.81 -4.81
N MET A 87 7.85 -0.37 -4.41
CA MET A 87 7.36 -0.67 -3.06
C MET A 87 8.17 -1.78 -2.38
N GLN A 88 9.45 -1.90 -2.72
CA GLN A 88 10.33 -2.91 -2.13
C GLN A 88 10.42 -2.70 -0.62
N LEU A 89 10.32 -3.81 0.15
CA LEU A 89 10.36 -3.78 1.60
C LEU A 89 9.25 -2.92 2.26
N ALA A 90 8.24 -2.48 1.50
CA ALA A 90 7.14 -1.70 2.06
C ALA A 90 6.32 -2.54 3.05
N ASN A 91 5.81 -1.91 4.11
CA ASN A 91 4.92 -2.55 5.06
C ASN A 91 3.47 -2.16 4.77
N LEU A 92 2.73 -3.11 4.20
CA LEU A 92 1.30 -3.04 3.85
C LEU A 92 0.47 -4.02 4.69
N LYS A 93 0.99 -4.43 5.86
CA LYS A 93 0.31 -5.39 6.74
C LYS A 93 -1.09 -4.90 7.09
N GLY A 94 -2.10 -5.74 6.82
CA GLY A 94 -3.50 -5.44 7.09
C GLY A 94 -4.07 -4.28 6.27
N ALA A 95 -3.37 -3.79 5.26
CA ALA A 95 -3.89 -2.72 4.40
C ALA A 95 -5.09 -3.20 3.57
N ASP A 96 -6.05 -2.32 3.34
CA ASP A 96 -7.17 -2.57 2.43
C ASP A 96 -6.84 -2.02 1.03
N LEU A 97 -6.48 -2.94 0.15
CA LEU A 97 -6.08 -2.71 -1.24
C LEU A 97 -7.13 -3.27 -2.21
N MET A 98 -8.40 -3.39 -1.76
CA MET A 98 -9.47 -3.91 -2.61
C MET A 98 -9.57 -3.09 -3.90
N LEU A 99 -9.60 -3.77 -5.06
CA LEU A 99 -9.65 -3.14 -6.39
C LEU A 99 -8.45 -2.23 -6.71
N ALA A 100 -7.36 -2.26 -5.94
CA ALA A 100 -6.17 -1.46 -6.24
C ALA A 100 -5.49 -1.94 -7.54
N ASN A 101 -4.90 -0.99 -8.26
CA ASN A 101 -4.04 -1.26 -9.40
C ASN A 101 -2.58 -1.34 -8.95
N LEU A 102 -2.01 -2.55 -8.94
CA LEU A 102 -0.62 -2.86 -8.59
C LEU A 102 0.13 -3.44 -9.81
N GLN A 103 -0.38 -3.15 -11.02
CA GLN A 103 0.23 -3.64 -12.27
C GLN A 103 1.67 -3.16 -12.39
N HIS A 104 2.60 -4.07 -12.69
CA HIS A 104 4.04 -3.80 -12.77
C HIS A 104 4.67 -3.23 -11.49
N ALA A 105 3.99 -3.25 -10.35
CA ALA A 105 4.56 -2.76 -9.09
C ALA A 105 5.71 -3.67 -8.62
N HIS A 106 6.74 -3.05 -8.04
CA HIS A 106 7.90 -3.73 -7.45
C HIS A 106 7.65 -3.96 -5.96
N LEU A 107 7.14 -5.13 -5.59
CA LEU A 107 6.76 -5.53 -4.23
C LEU A 107 7.74 -6.55 -3.62
N HIS A 108 8.99 -6.61 -4.11
CA HIS A 108 10.01 -7.52 -3.59
C HIS A 108 10.17 -7.37 -2.08
N ALA A 109 10.07 -8.47 -1.36
CA ALA A 109 10.15 -8.55 0.10
C ALA A 109 9.16 -7.62 0.85
N ALA A 110 8.06 -7.19 0.21
CA ALA A 110 7.02 -6.41 0.87
C ALA A 110 6.24 -7.26 1.88
N ASN A 111 5.81 -6.64 2.97
CA ASN A 111 4.94 -7.26 3.96
C ASN A 111 3.47 -6.94 3.62
N LEU A 112 2.74 -7.94 3.11
CA LEU A 112 1.32 -7.90 2.78
C LEU A 112 0.49 -8.84 3.68
N GLN A 113 1.02 -9.20 4.86
CA GLN A 113 0.32 -10.08 5.79
C GLN A 113 -1.08 -9.58 6.13
N GLY A 114 -2.10 -10.42 5.90
CA GLY A 114 -3.49 -10.08 6.19
C GLY A 114 -4.06 -8.93 5.35
N ALA A 115 -3.37 -8.47 4.31
CA ALA A 115 -3.88 -7.42 3.43
C ALA A 115 -5.10 -7.90 2.64
N ASN A 116 -6.05 -7.00 2.40
CA ASN A 116 -7.19 -7.25 1.53
C ASN A 116 -6.85 -6.84 0.09
N LEU A 117 -6.53 -7.82 -0.75
CA LEU A 117 -6.20 -7.65 -2.18
C LEU A 117 -7.34 -8.17 -3.07
N MET A 118 -8.57 -8.24 -2.55
CA MET A 118 -9.71 -8.74 -3.30
C MET A 118 -9.89 -7.93 -4.60
N MET A 119 -9.94 -8.64 -5.74
CA MET A 119 -10.07 -8.07 -7.08
C MET A 119 -8.97 -7.05 -7.46
N ALA A 120 -7.84 -7.02 -6.76
CA ALA A 120 -6.71 -6.17 -7.13
C ALA A 120 -6.05 -6.64 -8.42
N ASN A 121 -5.49 -5.71 -9.19
CA ASN A 121 -4.69 -6.02 -10.38
C ASN A 121 -3.20 -6.07 -10.03
N LEU A 122 -2.64 -7.27 -9.93
CA LEU A 122 -1.22 -7.55 -9.65
C LEU A 122 -0.50 -8.07 -10.91
N GLN A 123 -1.07 -7.84 -12.10
CA GLN A 123 -0.50 -8.31 -13.35
C GLN A 123 0.94 -7.82 -13.53
N ASN A 124 1.86 -8.75 -13.86
CA ASN A 124 3.28 -8.47 -14.06
C ASN A 124 3.98 -7.82 -12.85
N SER A 125 3.40 -7.86 -11.65
CA SER A 125 4.07 -7.35 -10.45
C SER A 125 5.21 -8.28 -10.00
N ASN A 126 6.20 -7.72 -9.30
CA ASN A 126 7.28 -8.49 -8.70
C ASN A 126 7.01 -8.69 -7.20
N LEU A 127 6.58 -9.89 -6.83
CA LEU A 127 6.28 -10.32 -5.45
C LEU A 127 7.36 -11.29 -4.91
N LEU A 128 8.57 -11.30 -5.49
CA LEU A 128 9.69 -12.10 -5.01
C LEU A 128 9.88 -11.89 -3.50
N ASP A 129 9.95 -12.96 -2.72
CA ASP A 129 10.12 -12.95 -1.26
C ASP A 129 9.01 -12.19 -0.47
N ALA A 130 7.93 -11.75 -1.09
CA ALA A 130 6.85 -11.03 -0.41
C ALA A 130 6.11 -11.95 0.57
N ASP A 131 5.63 -11.39 1.68
CA ASP A 131 4.82 -12.12 2.66
C ASP A 131 3.34 -11.75 2.52
N LEU A 132 2.55 -12.66 1.92
CA LEU A 132 1.10 -12.56 1.75
C LEU A 132 0.35 -13.52 2.69
N SER A 133 0.98 -13.98 3.78
CA SER A 133 0.33 -14.88 4.73
C SER A 133 -0.96 -14.28 5.26
N GLY A 134 -2.07 -15.02 5.19
CA GLY A 134 -3.39 -14.57 5.59
C GLY A 134 -4.03 -13.50 4.71
N ALA A 135 -3.41 -13.09 3.60
CA ALA A 135 -3.98 -12.08 2.69
C ALA A 135 -5.21 -12.63 1.94
N ASN A 136 -6.12 -11.75 1.56
CA ASN A 136 -7.28 -12.07 0.73
C ASN A 136 -7.00 -11.69 -0.74
N LEU A 137 -6.74 -12.68 -1.59
CA LEU A 137 -6.47 -12.52 -3.01
C LEU A 137 -7.67 -12.91 -3.89
N ARG A 138 -8.86 -13.12 -3.31
CA ARG A 138 -10.03 -13.57 -4.07
C ARG A 138 -10.30 -12.67 -5.28
N GLY A 139 -10.31 -13.25 -6.48
CA GLY A 139 -10.53 -12.53 -7.73
C GLY A 139 -9.38 -11.62 -8.17
N ALA A 140 -8.23 -11.60 -7.47
CA ALA A 140 -7.07 -10.84 -7.88
C ALA A 140 -6.46 -11.39 -9.18
N ASN A 141 -5.94 -10.50 -10.02
CA ASN A 141 -5.24 -10.85 -11.25
C ASN A 141 -3.73 -10.96 -10.99
N LEU A 142 -3.21 -12.17 -10.96
CA LEU A 142 -1.78 -12.48 -10.79
C LEU A 142 -1.08 -12.86 -12.10
N ASN A 143 -1.67 -12.63 -13.27
CA ASN A 143 -1.08 -13.02 -14.55
C ASN A 143 0.30 -12.37 -14.74
N GLY A 144 1.32 -13.20 -15.00
CA GLY A 144 2.68 -12.73 -15.17
C GLY A 144 3.38 -12.22 -13.90
N ALA A 145 2.74 -12.31 -12.73
CA ALA A 145 3.38 -11.93 -11.47
C ALA A 145 4.52 -12.89 -11.10
N ILE A 146 5.63 -12.35 -10.58
CA ILE A 146 6.75 -13.13 -10.07
C ILE A 146 6.47 -13.49 -8.61
N LEU A 147 6.19 -14.76 -8.33
CA LEU A 147 5.80 -15.28 -7.01
C LEU A 147 6.90 -16.10 -6.32
N ILE A 148 8.12 -16.10 -6.85
CA ILE A 148 9.23 -16.90 -6.33
C ILE A 148 9.44 -16.55 -4.85
N GLN A 149 9.46 -17.57 -3.98
CA GLN A 149 9.61 -17.44 -2.52
C GLN A 149 8.52 -16.60 -1.81
N ALA A 150 7.48 -16.13 -2.52
CA ALA A 150 6.36 -15.46 -1.87
C ALA A 150 5.61 -16.43 -0.94
N LYS A 151 5.21 -15.97 0.25
CA LYS A 151 4.54 -16.77 1.28
C LYS A 151 3.03 -16.55 1.20
N PHE A 152 2.26 -17.65 1.19
CA PHE A 152 0.79 -17.62 1.11
C PHE A 152 0.11 -18.43 2.23
N ASP A 153 0.78 -18.71 3.33
CA ASP A 153 0.22 -19.50 4.44
C ASP A 153 -1.10 -18.89 4.93
N GLY A 154 -2.19 -19.66 4.85
CA GLY A 154 -3.52 -19.21 5.27
C GLY A 154 -4.14 -18.10 4.41
N ALA A 155 -3.52 -17.71 3.30
CA ALA A 155 -4.10 -16.74 2.38
C ALA A 155 -5.34 -17.31 1.67
N THR A 156 -6.30 -16.45 1.34
CA THR A 156 -7.39 -16.80 0.41
C THR A 156 -6.90 -16.58 -1.02
N TRP A 157 -6.80 -17.65 -1.79
CA TRP A 157 -6.32 -17.62 -3.18
C TRP A 157 -7.34 -16.99 -4.13
N THR A 158 -6.95 -16.80 -5.37
CA THR A 158 -7.77 -16.12 -6.40
C THR A 158 -9.10 -16.80 -6.70
N ASP A 159 -9.17 -18.12 -6.54
CA ASP A 159 -10.39 -18.94 -6.69
C ASP A 159 -11.21 -19.06 -5.38
N GLY A 160 -10.74 -18.48 -4.29
CA GLY A 160 -11.38 -18.49 -2.98
C GLY A 160 -10.94 -19.63 -2.06
N LYS A 161 -10.03 -20.51 -2.48
CA LYS A 161 -9.45 -21.55 -1.61
C LYS A 161 -8.50 -20.94 -0.57
N ILE A 162 -8.40 -21.60 0.56
CA ILE A 162 -7.42 -21.22 1.59
C ILE A 162 -6.13 -22.01 1.34
N CYS A 163 -5.02 -21.30 1.22
CA CYS A 163 -3.72 -21.90 1.01
C CYS A 163 -3.23 -22.60 2.29
N ALA A 164 -2.72 -23.82 2.16
CA ALA A 164 -2.21 -24.60 3.27
C ALA A 164 -0.92 -23.97 3.84
N LYS A 165 -0.54 -24.39 5.05
CA LYS A 165 0.75 -24.05 5.64
C LYS A 165 1.89 -24.58 4.76
N GLY A 166 2.93 -23.78 4.56
CA GLY A 166 4.06 -24.10 3.68
C GLY A 166 3.82 -23.72 2.21
N SER A 167 2.77 -22.93 1.91
CA SER A 167 2.51 -22.40 0.58
C SER A 167 3.54 -21.32 0.21
N ILE A 168 4.57 -21.74 -0.54
CA ILE A 168 5.65 -20.86 -1.01
C ILE A 168 5.68 -20.87 -2.54
N GLY A 169 5.67 -19.68 -3.16
CA GLY A 169 5.66 -19.51 -4.61
C GLY A 169 4.34 -19.89 -5.28
N LYS A 170 3.48 -20.62 -4.59
CA LYS A 170 2.14 -21.06 -5.03
C LYS A 170 1.26 -21.41 -3.84
N CYS A 171 -0.05 -21.39 -4.04
CA CYS A 171 -1.03 -21.90 -3.10
C CYS A 171 -1.08 -23.45 -3.16
N LEU A 172 -0.95 -24.13 -2.02
CA LEU A 172 -1.04 -25.58 -1.87
C LEU A 172 -2.42 -25.99 -1.38
#